data_99193b367f9d0286d35bdc115efbf05d
#
_entry.id   99193b367f9d0286d35bdc115efbf05d
#
_cell.length_a   1.000
_cell.length_b   1.000
_cell.length_c   1.000
_cell.angle_alpha   90.00
_cell.angle_beta   90.00
_cell.angle_gamma   90.00
#
_symmetry.space_group_name_H-M   'P 1'
#
loop_
_entity.id
_entity.type
_entity.pdbx_description
1 polymer ?
#
loop_
_entity_poly.entity_id
_entity_poly.type
_entity_poly.pdbx_seq_one_letter_code
_entity_poly.pdbx_strand_id
1 'polypeptide(L)'
;MVGGAGPSDSTSVTAVVSAAATLGNPLDLTVLQGLPLDELLPRLRRIPPRSIVVFANYRLDGRGHAYEPLDIVGSIAHAAPAPMYTQLASYLGEGVVGGSVLRFDDEAARTGGLIVRVLRRGPGERMPPVELIDNTFVADWRQLRRWGLAEARLPRGTELLFREPTLWQRYRMVVLLTLAVIGAESLLLGSLLAERRRRKRAQLVAEEQQRRVDETRRQVAHMGRVALVGELAATMSHDLRQPLAAIRMARHRPGSRRPDA
;
A
#
# COMPACT_ATOMS: atom_id res chain seq x y z
N MET A 1 22.52 16.59 33.36
CA MET A 1 23.42 15.61 32.75
C MET A 1 23.65 14.44 33.69
N VAL A 2 23.81 13.22 33.15
CA VAL A 2 24.01 11.99 33.91
C VAL A 2 25.35 11.37 33.53
N GLY A 3 26.13 10.95 34.53
CA GLY A 3 27.39 10.26 34.33
C GLY A 3 27.84 9.47 35.54
N GLY A 4 28.67 8.45 35.32
CA GLY A 4 29.28 7.64 36.39
C GLY A 4 30.47 8.31 37.07
N ALA A 5 31.06 7.59 38.05
CA ALA A 5 32.21 8.02 38.83
C ALA A 5 33.56 7.57 38.28
N GLY A 6 33.55 6.64 37.29
CA GLY A 6 34.80 6.10 36.73
C GLY A 6 35.65 7.15 35.98
N PRO A 7 36.92 6.86 35.73
CA PRO A 7 37.80 7.80 35.01
C PRO A 7 37.25 8.15 33.59
N SER A 8 36.81 7.15 32.81
CA SER A 8 36.23 7.34 31.51
C SER A 8 34.90 8.09 31.58
N ASP A 9 34.09 7.84 32.62
CA ASP A 9 32.83 8.53 32.83
C ASP A 9 33.06 10.02 33.13
N SER A 10 34.02 10.32 33.99
CA SER A 10 34.40 11.69 34.36
C SER A 10 34.95 12.48 33.17
N THR A 11 35.71 11.84 32.28
CA THR A 11 36.18 12.46 31.03
C THR A 11 35.02 12.87 30.14
N SER A 12 34.06 11.97 29.94
CA SER A 12 32.86 12.25 29.13
C SER A 12 31.99 13.35 29.75
N VAL A 13 31.82 13.32 31.07
CA VAL A 13 31.10 14.39 31.81
C VAL A 13 31.78 15.72 31.63
N THR A 14 33.12 15.79 31.84
CA THR A 14 33.90 17.02 31.69
C THR A 14 33.80 17.60 30.29
N ALA A 15 33.87 16.74 29.26
CA ALA A 15 33.74 17.17 27.87
C ALA A 15 32.40 17.85 27.58
N VAL A 16 31.29 17.26 28.07
CA VAL A 16 29.93 17.83 27.89
C VAL A 16 29.78 19.12 28.67
N VAL A 17 30.27 19.22 29.92
CA VAL A 17 30.24 20.45 30.73
C VAL A 17 31.02 21.56 30.04
N SER A 18 32.22 21.27 29.56
CA SER A 18 33.03 22.23 28.84
C SER A 18 32.37 22.72 27.56
N ALA A 19 31.76 21.82 26.78
CA ALA A 19 31.02 22.18 25.59
C ALA A 19 29.80 23.04 25.93
N ALA A 20 29.06 22.73 26.99
CA ALA A 20 27.91 23.53 27.46
C ALA A 20 28.33 24.94 27.85
N ALA A 21 29.52 25.11 28.47
CA ALA A 21 30.04 26.43 28.87
C ALA A 21 30.40 27.33 27.67
N THR A 22 30.63 26.75 26.47
CA THR A 22 30.91 27.53 25.25
C THR A 22 29.64 28.03 24.55
N LEU A 23 28.47 27.55 24.95
CA LEU A 23 27.20 28.00 24.40
C LEU A 23 26.94 29.43 24.91
N GLY A 24 26.69 30.35 24.00
CA GLY A 24 26.53 31.79 24.33
C GLY A 24 25.28 32.14 25.18
N ASN A 25 24.49 31.13 25.56
CA ASN A 25 23.30 31.27 26.38
C ASN A 25 23.49 30.48 27.69
N PRO A 26 23.30 31.11 28.88
CA PRO A 26 23.47 30.41 30.14
C PRO A 26 22.45 29.28 30.26
N LEU A 27 22.95 28.07 30.33
CA LEU A 27 22.18 26.89 30.63
C LEU A 27 22.18 26.65 32.15
N ASP A 28 21.04 26.38 32.74
CA ASP A 28 20.94 25.83 34.08
C ASP A 28 21.36 24.33 34.01
N LEU A 29 22.65 24.09 34.25
CA LEU A 29 23.26 22.79 34.12
C LEU A 29 23.33 22.08 35.47
N THR A 30 22.52 21.05 35.66
CA THR A 30 22.61 20.13 36.79
C THR A 30 23.40 18.89 36.39
N VAL A 31 24.45 18.58 37.15
CA VAL A 31 25.29 17.38 36.95
C VAL A 31 24.95 16.32 38.00
N LEU A 32 24.45 15.21 37.60
CA LEU A 32 24.20 14.00 38.40
C LEU A 32 25.28 12.98 38.10
N GLN A 33 26.39 13.07 38.82
CA GLN A 33 27.57 12.22 38.61
C GLN A 33 27.83 11.27 39.78
N GLY A 34 28.13 10.05 39.46
CA GLY A 34 28.54 9.02 40.44
C GLY A 34 27.49 8.64 41.47
N LEU A 35 26.22 9.02 41.26
CA LEU A 35 25.15 8.61 42.16
C LEU A 35 24.79 7.15 41.94
N PRO A 36 24.63 6.33 42.97
CA PRO A 36 24.06 5.00 42.84
C PRO A 36 22.68 5.03 42.17
N LEU A 37 22.30 3.97 41.42
CA LEU A 37 21.04 3.94 40.67
C LEU A 37 19.80 4.19 41.53
N ASP A 38 19.79 3.68 42.75
CA ASP A 38 18.71 3.85 43.73
C ASP A 38 18.53 5.33 44.16
N GLU A 39 19.57 6.12 44.06
CA GLU A 39 19.54 7.58 44.31
C GLU A 39 19.34 8.38 43.03
N LEU A 40 19.95 7.95 41.93
CA LEU A 40 19.89 8.60 40.64
C LEU A 40 18.45 8.63 40.05
N LEU A 41 17.78 7.48 40.02
CA LEU A 41 16.45 7.36 39.40
C LEU A 41 15.39 8.25 40.08
N PRO A 42 15.29 8.34 41.45
CA PRO A 42 14.39 9.27 42.07
C PRO A 42 14.71 10.74 41.79
N ARG A 43 15.98 11.12 41.67
CA ARG A 43 16.38 12.48 41.32
C ARG A 43 16.00 12.84 39.88
N LEU A 44 16.20 11.89 38.93
CA LEU A 44 15.80 12.08 37.55
C LEU A 44 14.29 12.33 37.41
N ARG A 45 13.45 11.58 38.15
CA ARG A 45 11.99 11.79 38.14
C ARG A 45 11.54 13.19 38.58
N ARG A 46 12.40 13.94 39.25
CA ARG A 46 12.11 15.26 39.79
C ARG A 46 12.69 16.42 38.97
N ILE A 47 13.34 16.13 37.84
CA ILE A 47 13.85 17.20 36.98
C ILE A 47 12.70 18.04 36.42
N PRO A 48 12.90 19.38 36.27
CA PRO A 48 11.85 20.28 35.84
C PRO A 48 11.31 19.93 34.41
N PRO A 49 10.05 20.22 34.10
CA PRO A 49 9.55 20.21 32.75
C PRO A 49 10.38 21.13 31.84
N ARG A 50 10.48 20.81 30.57
CA ARG A 50 11.29 21.53 29.55
C ARG A 50 12.80 21.43 29.75
N SER A 51 13.23 20.42 30.47
CA SER A 51 14.64 20.04 30.55
C SER A 51 15.03 19.10 29.41
N ILE A 52 16.33 18.93 29.20
CA ILE A 52 16.91 17.84 28.42
C ILE A 52 17.86 17.08 29.32
N VAL A 53 18.00 15.78 29.11
CA VAL A 53 18.99 14.94 29.78
C VAL A 53 20.07 14.57 28.79
N VAL A 54 21.34 14.73 29.16
CA VAL A 54 22.46 14.21 28.40
C VAL A 54 23.04 13.03 29.18
N PHE A 55 23.05 11.86 28.58
CA PHE A 55 23.69 10.66 29.11
C PHE A 55 25.12 10.59 28.53
N ALA A 56 26.10 10.90 29.37
CA ALA A 56 27.49 10.94 28.97
C ALA A 56 28.08 9.52 28.90
N ASN A 57 28.16 8.85 30.03
CA ASN A 57 28.51 7.44 30.21
C ASN A 57 28.26 7.07 31.69
N TYR A 58 28.08 5.78 32.01
CA TYR A 58 27.86 5.37 33.39
C TYR A 58 28.34 3.93 33.61
N ARG A 59 29.63 3.77 33.89
CA ARG A 59 30.25 2.43 34.13
C ARG A 59 30.48 2.11 35.59
N LEU A 60 30.63 3.13 36.42
CA LEU A 60 30.90 2.96 37.84
C LEU A 60 30.09 3.97 38.65
N ASP A 61 29.48 3.55 39.75
CA ASP A 61 28.85 4.48 40.68
C ASP A 61 29.81 4.91 41.80
N GLY A 62 29.38 5.85 42.63
CA GLY A 62 30.18 6.37 43.74
C GLY A 62 30.40 5.36 44.88
N ARG A 63 29.68 4.24 44.88
CA ARG A 63 29.90 3.13 45.81
C ARG A 63 30.85 2.06 45.27
N GLY A 64 31.38 2.26 44.04
CA GLY A 64 32.27 1.31 43.38
C GLY A 64 31.55 0.16 42.69
N HIS A 65 30.25 0.26 42.49
CA HIS A 65 29.50 -0.76 41.76
C HIS A 65 29.66 -0.51 40.24
N ALA A 66 30.09 -1.57 39.54
CA ALA A 66 30.28 -1.52 38.09
C ALA A 66 28.99 -1.91 37.33
N TYR A 67 28.69 -1.21 36.26
CA TYR A 67 27.56 -1.44 35.39
C TYR A 67 28.02 -1.59 33.94
N GLU A 68 27.31 -2.40 33.17
CA GLU A 68 27.32 -2.24 31.74
C GLU A 68 26.33 -1.15 31.35
N PRO A 69 26.78 -0.05 30.72
CA PRO A 69 25.91 1.12 30.45
C PRO A 69 24.67 0.77 29.62
N LEU A 70 24.77 -0.22 28.75
CA LEU A 70 23.66 -0.66 27.90
C LEU A 70 22.50 -1.26 28.72
N ASP A 71 22.82 -1.95 29.83
CA ASP A 71 21.80 -2.59 30.67
C ASP A 71 20.99 -1.56 31.48
N ILE A 72 21.56 -0.39 31.75
CA ILE A 72 20.96 0.60 32.65
C ILE A 72 20.42 1.83 31.92
N VAL A 73 20.90 2.14 30.72
CA VAL A 73 20.51 3.35 29.99
C VAL A 73 19.00 3.42 29.75
N GLY A 74 18.36 2.28 29.44
CA GLY A 74 16.92 2.18 29.28
C GLY A 74 16.16 2.57 30.56
N SER A 75 16.60 2.09 31.71
CA SER A 75 16.00 2.43 33.01
C SER A 75 16.14 3.91 33.33
N ILE A 76 17.29 4.51 33.02
CA ILE A 76 17.57 5.95 33.19
C ILE A 76 16.68 6.76 32.26
N ALA A 77 16.56 6.38 30.97
CA ALA A 77 15.72 7.05 29.98
C ALA A 77 14.24 7.01 30.34
N HIS A 78 13.77 5.89 30.91
CA HIS A 78 12.37 5.75 31.33
C HIS A 78 12.08 6.53 32.62
N ALA A 79 13.05 6.70 33.50
CA ALA A 79 12.88 7.47 34.72
C ALA A 79 12.84 8.99 34.46
N ALA A 80 13.49 9.46 33.40
CA ALA A 80 13.55 10.88 33.07
C ALA A 80 12.23 11.38 32.44
N PRO A 81 11.59 12.43 32.97
CA PRO A 81 10.40 13.07 32.38
C PRO A 81 10.78 14.06 31.26
N ALA A 82 11.94 13.88 30.62
CA ALA A 82 12.48 14.76 29.59
C ALA A 82 13.27 13.96 28.55
N PRO A 83 13.39 14.44 27.30
CA PRO A 83 14.12 13.76 26.25
C PRO A 83 15.59 13.58 26.62
N MET A 84 16.11 12.35 26.45
CA MET A 84 17.48 12.01 26.75
C MET A 84 18.30 11.89 25.46
N TYR A 85 19.46 12.53 25.47
CA TYR A 85 20.43 12.54 24.35
C TYR A 85 21.71 11.81 24.77
N THR A 86 22.44 11.30 23.75
CA THR A 86 23.68 10.55 23.95
C THR A 86 24.73 10.87 22.91
N GLN A 87 25.98 10.50 23.20
CA GLN A 87 27.13 10.62 22.30
C GLN A 87 27.46 9.28 21.60
N LEU A 88 26.85 8.17 21.99
CA LEU A 88 27.15 6.86 21.44
C LEU A 88 25.94 6.27 20.74
N ALA A 89 26.16 5.77 19.51
CA ALA A 89 25.11 5.14 18.71
C ALA A 89 24.57 3.85 19.33
N SER A 90 25.38 3.14 20.11
CA SER A 90 25.01 1.88 20.78
C SER A 90 23.83 2.00 21.76
N TYR A 91 23.53 3.21 22.23
CA TYR A 91 22.41 3.43 23.15
C TYR A 91 21.08 3.75 22.44
N LEU A 92 21.09 3.86 21.09
CA LEU A 92 19.87 4.07 20.30
C LEU A 92 19.00 2.82 20.36
N GLY A 93 17.72 3.04 20.57
CA GLY A 93 16.79 1.94 20.80
C GLY A 93 16.39 1.74 22.25
N GLU A 94 17.21 2.22 23.20
CA GLU A 94 17.02 2.08 24.65
C GLU A 94 16.27 3.28 25.27
N GLY A 95 15.55 4.04 24.47
CA GLY A 95 14.74 5.19 24.96
C GLY A 95 15.43 6.55 24.87
N VAL A 96 16.65 6.62 24.33
CA VAL A 96 17.33 7.88 24.01
C VAL A 96 16.82 8.44 22.68
N VAL A 97 16.75 9.77 22.58
CA VAL A 97 16.31 10.46 21.37
C VAL A 97 17.37 10.36 20.26
N GLY A 98 18.63 10.47 20.62
CA GLY A 98 19.75 10.51 19.69
C GLY A 98 20.78 11.57 20.06
N GLY A 99 21.48 12.09 19.07
CA GLY A 99 22.48 13.12 19.22
C GLY A 99 23.48 13.17 18.06
N SER A 100 24.57 13.89 18.27
CA SER A 100 25.79 13.77 17.47
C SER A 100 26.59 12.59 18.03
N VAL A 101 26.50 11.44 17.38
CA VAL A 101 26.97 10.17 17.94
C VAL A 101 28.20 9.64 17.22
N LEU A 102 29.07 8.98 17.97
CA LEU A 102 30.13 8.14 17.45
C LEU A 102 29.54 6.79 17.06
N ARG A 103 29.87 6.31 15.88
CA ARG A 103 29.49 4.98 15.36
C ARG A 103 30.74 4.10 15.35
N PHE A 104 30.76 3.06 16.16
CA PHE A 104 31.89 2.14 16.24
C PHE A 104 32.20 1.41 14.93
N ASP A 105 31.17 1.12 14.12
CA ASP A 105 31.35 0.47 12.81
C ASP A 105 32.13 1.35 11.85
N ASP A 106 31.80 2.65 11.79
CA ASP A 106 32.49 3.62 10.94
C ASP A 106 33.94 3.85 11.44
N GLU A 107 34.13 3.91 12.76
CA GLU A 107 35.43 4.02 13.39
C GLU A 107 36.30 2.80 13.08
N ALA A 108 35.74 1.59 13.24
CA ALA A 108 36.43 0.33 12.95
C ALA A 108 36.85 0.23 11.47
N ALA A 109 35.95 0.59 10.54
CA ALA A 109 36.24 0.59 9.11
C ALA A 109 37.37 1.56 8.75
N ARG A 110 37.34 2.79 9.27
CA ARG A 110 38.40 3.81 9.04
C ARG A 110 39.73 3.40 9.67
N THR A 111 39.72 2.91 10.90
CA THR A 111 40.90 2.39 11.60
C THR A 111 41.51 1.22 10.84
N GLY A 112 40.69 0.26 10.38
CA GLY A 112 41.16 -0.84 9.54
C GLY A 112 41.81 -0.36 8.23
N GLY A 113 41.20 0.63 7.57
CA GLY A 113 41.80 1.28 6.40
C GLY A 113 43.15 1.97 6.67
N LEU A 114 43.24 2.65 7.83
CA LEU A 114 44.49 3.27 8.26
C LEU A 114 45.60 2.22 8.53
N ILE A 115 45.27 1.14 9.23
CA ILE A 115 46.18 0.02 9.49
C ILE A 115 46.73 -0.55 8.18
N VAL A 116 45.84 -0.82 7.20
CA VAL A 116 46.28 -1.31 5.87
C VAL A 116 47.21 -0.34 5.19
N ARG A 117 46.95 0.98 5.25
CA ARG A 117 47.84 2.01 4.68
C ARG A 117 49.22 2.01 5.38
N VAL A 118 49.21 1.91 6.70
CA VAL A 118 50.47 1.85 7.47
C VAL A 118 51.26 0.59 7.14
N LEU A 119 50.63 -0.57 7.06
CA LEU A 119 51.31 -1.85 6.75
C LEU A 119 51.84 -1.92 5.31
N ARG A 120 51.20 -1.25 4.37
CA ARG A 120 51.64 -1.19 2.97
C ARG A 120 52.72 -0.13 2.71
N ARG A 121 53.06 0.66 3.71
CA ARG A 121 54.07 1.76 3.59
C ARG A 121 55.46 1.22 3.36
N GLY A 122 56.18 1.83 2.42
CA GLY A 122 57.57 1.54 2.15
C GLY A 122 58.54 2.16 3.19
N PRO A 123 59.77 1.68 3.26
CA PRO A 123 60.82 2.30 4.10
C PRO A 123 60.99 3.78 3.75
N GLY A 124 60.93 4.67 4.77
CA GLY A 124 61.14 6.10 4.58
C GLY A 124 59.91 6.94 4.24
N GLU A 125 58.76 6.33 4.02
CA GLU A 125 57.51 7.07 3.84
C GLU A 125 57.02 7.69 5.17
N ARG A 126 56.44 8.91 5.09
CA ARG A 126 55.88 9.58 6.29
C ARG A 126 54.63 8.88 6.80
N MET A 127 54.43 8.88 8.14
CA MET A 127 53.20 8.40 8.73
C MET A 127 51.98 9.17 8.18
N PRO A 128 50.84 8.50 7.94
CA PRO A 128 49.61 9.18 7.62
C PRO A 128 49.26 10.23 8.68
N PRO A 129 48.68 11.37 8.30
CA PRO A 129 48.24 12.37 9.26
C PRO A 129 47.16 11.78 10.19
N VAL A 130 47.00 12.39 11.37
CA VAL A 130 45.90 12.08 12.28
C VAL A 130 44.60 12.44 11.59
N GLU A 131 43.73 11.47 11.41
CA GLU A 131 42.37 11.65 10.86
C GLU A 131 41.37 11.76 12.01
N LEU A 132 40.64 12.86 12.07
CA LEU A 132 39.52 12.98 12.98
C LEU A 132 38.27 12.34 12.34
N ILE A 133 37.54 11.61 13.14
CA ILE A 133 36.26 10.98 12.72
C ILE A 133 35.15 11.94 13.10
N ASP A 134 34.38 12.37 12.10
CA ASP A 134 33.21 13.22 12.35
C ASP A 134 32.08 12.37 12.91
N ASN A 135 31.43 12.90 13.94
CA ASN A 135 30.21 12.31 14.46
C ASN A 135 29.07 12.46 13.46
N THR A 136 28.15 11.50 13.49
CA THR A 136 26.94 11.51 12.68
C THR A 136 25.74 11.91 13.53
N PHE A 137 24.87 12.77 13.00
CA PHE A 137 23.59 13.03 13.65
C PHE A 137 22.64 11.85 13.43
N VAL A 138 22.18 11.24 14.51
CA VAL A 138 21.25 10.10 14.48
C VAL A 138 20.14 10.32 15.48
N ALA A 139 18.91 9.96 15.10
CA ALA A 139 17.76 10.07 16.00
C ALA A 139 16.85 8.83 15.90
N ASP A 140 16.33 8.40 17.05
CA ASP A 140 15.28 7.40 17.15
C ASP A 140 13.91 8.06 16.86
N TRP A 141 13.31 7.70 15.74
CA TRP A 141 12.03 8.26 15.31
C TRP A 141 10.90 8.02 16.31
N ARG A 142 10.89 6.90 17.03
CA ARG A 142 9.90 6.60 18.06
C ARG A 142 9.98 7.60 19.21
N GLN A 143 11.20 7.96 19.60
CA GLN A 143 11.44 8.92 20.67
C GLN A 143 11.15 10.37 20.22
N LEU A 144 11.44 10.72 18.97
CA LEU A 144 11.02 12.00 18.40
C LEU A 144 9.50 12.17 18.52
N ARG A 145 8.74 11.15 18.16
CA ARG A 145 7.28 11.15 18.28
C ARG A 145 6.81 11.23 19.72
N ARG A 146 7.42 10.45 20.60
CA ARG A 146 7.10 10.44 22.04
C ARG A 146 7.21 11.82 22.66
N TRP A 147 8.26 12.58 22.30
CA TRP A 147 8.56 13.87 22.85
C TRP A 147 8.02 15.05 22.03
N GLY A 148 7.29 14.79 20.95
CA GLY A 148 6.74 15.85 20.09
C GLY A 148 7.82 16.67 19.34
N LEU A 149 8.97 16.07 19.08
CA LEU A 149 10.08 16.71 18.39
C LEU A 149 9.89 16.60 16.87
N ALA A 150 9.78 17.74 16.19
CA ALA A 150 9.54 17.79 14.76
C ALA A 150 10.80 17.41 13.97
N GLU A 151 10.68 16.45 13.02
CA GLU A 151 11.78 16.05 12.13
C GLU A 151 12.39 17.23 11.37
N ALA A 152 11.57 18.22 10.98
CA ALA A 152 12.03 19.41 10.26
C ALA A 152 12.99 20.31 11.05
N ARG A 153 13.10 20.12 12.37
CA ARG A 153 14.04 20.87 13.24
C ARG A 153 15.36 20.15 13.47
N LEU A 154 15.50 18.94 12.95
CA LEU A 154 16.75 18.20 13.07
C LEU A 154 17.82 18.79 12.16
N PRO A 155 19.11 18.67 12.54
CA PRO A 155 20.22 19.04 11.67
C PRO A 155 20.12 18.33 10.31
N ARG A 156 20.60 19.00 9.26
CA ARG A 156 20.63 18.38 7.92
C ARG A 156 21.52 17.14 7.94
N GLY A 157 21.08 16.09 7.28
CA GLY A 157 21.81 14.82 7.24
C GLY A 157 21.59 13.92 8.47
N THR A 158 20.65 14.27 9.38
CA THR A 158 20.30 13.37 10.48
C THR A 158 19.70 12.07 9.96
N GLU A 159 20.29 10.94 10.33
CA GLU A 159 19.79 9.59 10.07
C GLU A 159 18.66 9.26 11.05
N LEU A 160 17.51 8.85 10.54
CA LEU A 160 16.38 8.43 11.36
C LEU A 160 16.34 6.91 11.46
N LEU A 161 16.56 6.39 12.67
CA LEU A 161 16.46 4.96 12.97
C LEU A 161 15.07 4.61 13.51
N PHE A 162 14.72 3.31 13.45
CA PHE A 162 13.49 2.73 14.01
C PHE A 162 12.20 3.38 13.48
N ARG A 163 12.26 3.91 12.26
CA ARG A 163 11.07 4.43 11.60
C ARG A 163 10.15 3.26 11.23
N GLU A 164 8.99 3.23 11.84
CA GLU A 164 7.98 2.22 11.51
C GLU A 164 7.50 2.44 10.07
N PRO A 165 7.52 1.41 9.22
CA PRO A 165 6.97 1.53 7.89
C PRO A 165 5.47 1.87 8.00
N THR A 166 5.00 2.81 7.21
CA THR A 166 3.58 3.13 7.17
C THR A 166 2.79 1.88 6.77
N LEU A 167 1.53 1.77 7.22
CA LEU A 167 0.64 0.67 6.84
C LEU A 167 0.61 0.49 5.32
N TRP A 168 0.65 1.60 4.58
CA TRP A 168 0.73 1.58 3.12
C TRP A 168 2.01 0.91 2.60
N GLN A 169 3.17 1.26 3.14
CA GLN A 169 4.45 0.63 2.73
C GLN A 169 4.46 -0.87 3.05
N ARG A 170 3.87 -1.27 4.16
CA ARG A 170 3.81 -2.67 4.59
C ARG A 170 2.84 -3.51 3.78
N TYR A 171 1.68 -2.94 3.41
CA TYR A 171 0.58 -3.69 2.80
C TYR A 171 0.29 -3.31 1.35
N ARG A 172 1.04 -2.38 0.74
CA ARG A 172 0.78 -1.90 -0.63
C ARG A 172 0.62 -3.02 -1.66
N MET A 173 1.47 -4.05 -1.59
CA MET A 173 1.41 -5.19 -2.51
C MET A 173 0.14 -6.02 -2.30
N VAL A 174 -0.25 -6.24 -1.06
CA VAL A 174 -1.48 -6.96 -0.72
C VAL A 174 -2.71 -6.17 -1.20
N VAL A 175 -2.74 -4.86 -0.94
CA VAL A 175 -3.84 -3.99 -1.39
C VAL A 175 -3.94 -3.96 -2.91
N LEU A 176 -2.81 -3.79 -3.62
CA LEU A 176 -2.79 -3.79 -5.08
C LEU A 176 -3.22 -5.13 -5.67
N LEU A 177 -2.76 -6.25 -5.10
CA LEU A 177 -3.17 -7.58 -5.53
C LEU A 177 -4.68 -7.81 -5.32
N THR A 178 -5.20 -7.44 -4.16
CA THR A 178 -6.63 -7.55 -3.85
C THR A 178 -7.47 -6.72 -4.84
N LEU A 179 -7.06 -5.48 -5.11
CA LEU A 179 -7.74 -4.63 -6.10
C LEU A 179 -7.67 -5.22 -7.51
N ALA A 180 -6.55 -5.81 -7.90
CA ALA A 180 -6.41 -6.48 -9.19
C ALA A 180 -7.34 -7.68 -9.32
N VAL A 181 -7.44 -8.51 -8.28
CA VAL A 181 -8.37 -9.67 -8.24
C VAL A 181 -9.81 -9.20 -8.35
N ILE A 182 -10.23 -8.23 -7.55
CA ILE A 182 -11.59 -7.67 -7.59
C ILE A 182 -11.89 -7.09 -8.99
N GLY A 183 -10.94 -6.39 -9.59
CA GLY A 183 -11.05 -5.86 -10.94
C GLY A 183 -11.23 -6.95 -11.98
N ALA A 184 -10.44 -8.01 -11.93
CA ALA A 184 -10.54 -9.16 -12.83
C ALA A 184 -11.89 -9.89 -12.68
N GLU A 185 -12.36 -10.13 -11.46
CA GLU A 185 -13.66 -10.73 -11.20
C GLU A 185 -14.81 -9.85 -11.73
N SER A 186 -14.72 -8.54 -11.53
CA SER A 186 -15.72 -7.58 -12.01
C SER A 186 -15.80 -7.56 -13.54
N LEU A 187 -14.65 -7.62 -14.23
CA LEU A 187 -14.57 -7.71 -15.69
C LEU A 187 -15.14 -9.03 -16.19
N LEU A 188 -14.83 -10.14 -15.54
CA LEU A 188 -15.36 -11.46 -15.89
C LEU A 188 -16.88 -11.48 -15.74
N LEU A 189 -17.41 -11.00 -14.61
CA LEU A 189 -18.85 -10.93 -14.37
C LEU A 189 -19.54 -10.02 -15.40
N GLY A 190 -18.96 -8.86 -15.69
CA GLY A 190 -19.44 -7.92 -16.71
C GLY A 190 -19.50 -8.57 -18.10
N SER A 191 -18.46 -9.30 -18.50
CA SER A 191 -18.42 -10.02 -19.79
C SER A 191 -19.50 -11.10 -19.88
N LEU A 192 -19.69 -11.90 -18.81
CA LEU A 192 -20.73 -12.93 -18.74
C LEU A 192 -22.14 -12.34 -18.83
N LEU A 193 -22.38 -11.23 -18.15
CA LEU A 193 -23.67 -10.52 -18.22
C LEU A 193 -23.92 -9.95 -19.62
N ALA A 194 -22.91 -9.40 -20.26
CA ALA A 194 -22.99 -8.89 -21.64
C ALA A 194 -23.29 -10.04 -22.62
N GLU A 195 -22.62 -11.19 -22.48
CA GLU A 195 -22.87 -12.39 -23.27
C GLU A 195 -24.31 -12.88 -23.11
N ARG A 196 -24.78 -12.99 -21.86
CA ARG A 196 -26.19 -13.38 -21.58
C ARG A 196 -27.19 -12.42 -22.21
N ARG A 197 -26.94 -11.11 -22.16
CA ARG A 197 -27.81 -10.11 -22.80
C ARG A 197 -27.81 -10.22 -24.33
N ARG A 198 -26.65 -10.49 -24.94
CA ARG A 198 -26.54 -10.71 -26.39
C ARG A 198 -27.30 -11.95 -26.82
N ARG A 199 -27.17 -13.08 -26.10
CA ARG A 199 -27.90 -14.33 -26.38
C ARG A 199 -29.40 -14.13 -26.26
N LYS A 200 -29.91 -13.47 -25.21
CA LYS A 200 -31.33 -13.15 -25.06
C LYS A 200 -31.88 -12.31 -26.21
N ARG A 201 -31.12 -11.26 -26.64
CA ARG A 201 -31.52 -10.44 -27.79
C ARG A 201 -31.58 -11.25 -29.08
N ALA A 202 -30.60 -12.11 -29.33
CA ALA A 202 -30.58 -12.98 -30.50
C ALA A 202 -31.76 -13.95 -30.51
N GLN A 203 -32.12 -14.55 -29.36
CA GLN A 203 -33.29 -15.40 -29.21
C GLN A 203 -34.59 -14.66 -29.55
N LEU A 204 -34.81 -13.47 -29.02
CA LEU A 204 -36.01 -12.68 -29.28
C LEU A 204 -36.15 -12.33 -30.77
N VAL A 205 -35.03 -11.98 -31.44
CA VAL A 205 -35.04 -11.72 -32.88
C VAL A 205 -35.35 -12.98 -33.69
N ALA A 206 -34.77 -14.13 -33.31
CA ALA A 206 -35.06 -15.42 -33.95
C ALA A 206 -36.53 -15.84 -33.80
N GLU A 207 -37.10 -15.69 -32.60
CA GLU A 207 -38.52 -15.96 -32.34
C GLU A 207 -39.45 -15.06 -33.19
N GLU A 208 -39.14 -13.78 -33.30
CA GLU A 208 -39.91 -12.84 -34.12
C GLU A 208 -39.83 -13.21 -35.60
N GLN A 209 -38.65 -13.58 -36.11
CA GLN A 209 -38.50 -14.06 -37.47
C GLN A 209 -39.30 -15.33 -37.72
N GLN A 210 -39.25 -16.30 -36.79
CA GLN A 210 -40.00 -17.52 -36.90
C GLN A 210 -41.51 -17.29 -36.94
N ARG A 211 -42.04 -16.39 -36.10
CA ARG A 211 -43.43 -15.98 -36.12
C ARG A 211 -43.84 -15.40 -37.49
N ARG A 212 -43.04 -14.51 -38.06
CA ARG A 212 -43.31 -13.96 -39.41
C ARG A 212 -43.34 -14.99 -40.51
N VAL A 213 -42.43 -15.96 -40.46
CA VAL A 213 -42.40 -17.08 -41.40
C VAL A 213 -43.67 -17.93 -41.26
N ASP A 214 -44.07 -18.24 -40.02
CA ASP A 214 -45.25 -19.05 -39.77
C ASP A 214 -46.56 -18.31 -40.16
N GLU A 215 -46.63 -17.02 -39.97
CA GLU A 215 -47.75 -16.17 -40.49
C GLU A 215 -47.81 -16.16 -41.98
N THR A 216 -46.68 -15.99 -42.66
CA THR A 216 -46.61 -16.02 -44.14
C THR A 216 -46.99 -17.41 -44.64
N ARG A 217 -46.56 -18.52 -44.05
CA ARG A 217 -46.98 -19.88 -44.40
C ARG A 217 -48.48 -20.08 -44.26
N ARG A 218 -49.08 -19.61 -43.18
CA ARG A 218 -50.55 -19.67 -42.96
C ARG A 218 -51.31 -18.90 -44.04
N GLN A 219 -50.81 -17.68 -44.40
CA GLN A 219 -51.44 -16.90 -45.46
C GLN A 219 -51.36 -17.57 -46.84
N VAL A 220 -50.21 -18.15 -47.19
CA VAL A 220 -50.03 -18.88 -48.45
C VAL A 220 -50.92 -20.14 -48.46
N ALA A 221 -51.00 -20.86 -47.35
CA ALA A 221 -51.88 -22.04 -47.27
C ALA A 221 -53.38 -21.65 -47.32
N HIS A 222 -53.75 -20.48 -46.80
CA HIS A 222 -55.10 -19.96 -46.89
C HIS A 222 -55.44 -19.56 -48.32
N MET A 223 -54.55 -18.81 -49.02
CA MET A 223 -54.73 -18.44 -50.42
C MET A 223 -54.80 -19.67 -51.35
N GLY A 224 -53.96 -20.70 -51.11
CA GLY A 224 -53.99 -21.92 -51.85
C GLY A 224 -55.36 -22.65 -51.72
N ARG A 225 -55.94 -22.71 -50.49
CA ARG A 225 -57.26 -23.27 -50.26
C ARG A 225 -58.37 -22.46 -50.98
N VAL A 226 -58.30 -21.17 -50.92
CA VAL A 226 -59.29 -20.29 -51.62
C VAL A 226 -59.19 -20.46 -53.14
N ALA A 227 -57.96 -20.54 -53.68
CA ALA A 227 -57.77 -20.77 -55.11
C ALA A 227 -58.32 -22.14 -55.55
N LEU A 228 -58.08 -23.21 -54.77
CA LEU A 228 -58.58 -24.55 -55.05
C LEU A 228 -60.12 -24.59 -55.02
N VAL A 229 -60.75 -23.92 -54.07
CA VAL A 229 -62.23 -23.81 -54.02
C VAL A 229 -62.72 -23.00 -55.19
N GLY A 230 -62.05 -21.93 -55.60
CA GLY A 230 -62.38 -21.13 -56.79
C GLY A 230 -62.29 -21.94 -58.06
N GLU A 231 -61.28 -22.76 -58.26
CA GLU A 231 -61.09 -23.66 -59.43
C GLU A 231 -62.19 -24.74 -59.48
N LEU A 232 -62.45 -25.38 -58.33
CA LEU A 232 -63.54 -26.34 -58.24
C LEU A 232 -64.93 -25.72 -58.54
N ALA A 233 -65.19 -24.49 -58.04
CA ALA A 233 -66.43 -23.78 -58.31
C ALA A 233 -66.54 -23.40 -59.81
N ALA A 234 -65.42 -23.02 -60.44
CA ALA A 234 -65.39 -22.69 -61.87
C ALA A 234 -65.68 -23.95 -62.73
N THR A 235 -65.03 -25.05 -62.37
CA THR A 235 -65.24 -26.37 -63.05
C THR A 235 -66.65 -26.84 -62.93
N MET A 236 -67.22 -26.84 -61.70
CA MET A 236 -68.63 -27.22 -61.44
C MET A 236 -69.58 -26.25 -62.18
N SER A 237 -69.32 -24.99 -62.28
CA SER A 237 -70.16 -24.02 -63.03
C SER A 237 -70.08 -24.28 -64.52
N HIS A 238 -68.97 -24.74 -65.06
CA HIS A 238 -68.78 -25.12 -66.45
C HIS A 238 -69.58 -26.41 -66.72
N ASP A 239 -69.41 -27.42 -65.89
CA ASP A 239 -70.06 -28.74 -66.00
C ASP A 239 -71.60 -28.65 -65.84
N LEU A 240 -72.06 -27.71 -65.04
CA LEU A 240 -73.51 -27.42 -64.90
C LEU A 240 -74.07 -26.64 -66.10
N ARG A 241 -73.31 -25.78 -66.78
CA ARG A 241 -73.72 -25.04 -67.96
C ARG A 241 -73.90 -25.92 -69.17
N GLN A 242 -73.11 -26.98 -69.34
CA GLN A 242 -73.22 -27.90 -70.51
C GLN A 242 -74.58 -28.57 -70.58
N PRO A 243 -75.09 -29.28 -69.51
CA PRO A 243 -76.41 -29.94 -69.59
C PRO A 243 -77.55 -28.93 -69.68
N LEU A 244 -77.41 -27.76 -69.02
CA LEU A 244 -78.41 -26.70 -69.16
C LEU A 244 -78.50 -26.13 -70.60
N ALA A 245 -77.41 -25.94 -71.28
CA ALA A 245 -77.36 -25.55 -72.69
C ALA A 245 -77.99 -26.63 -73.59
N ALA A 246 -77.69 -27.94 -73.30
CA ALA A 246 -78.30 -29.03 -74.06
C ALA A 246 -79.81 -29.09 -73.89
N ILE A 247 -80.32 -28.90 -72.64
CA ILE A 247 -81.77 -28.84 -72.33
C ILE A 247 -82.41 -27.60 -73.09
N ARG A 248 -81.76 -26.50 -73.15
CA ARG A 248 -82.27 -25.29 -73.82
C ARG A 248 -82.30 -25.48 -75.36
N MET A 249 -81.37 -26.19 -75.96
CA MET A 249 -81.38 -26.56 -77.38
C MET A 249 -82.42 -27.56 -77.72
N ALA A 250 -82.69 -28.55 -76.83
CA ALA A 250 -83.75 -29.50 -77.04
C ALA A 250 -85.16 -28.94 -77.05
N ARG A 251 -85.36 -27.79 -76.38
CA ARG A 251 -86.67 -27.04 -76.32
C ARG A 251 -86.97 -26.17 -77.48
N HIS A 252 -86.04 -25.99 -78.43
CA HIS A 252 -86.18 -25.11 -79.60
C HIS A 252 -86.16 -25.89 -80.92
N ARG A 253 -86.62 -27.14 -81.01
CA ARG A 253 -86.88 -27.86 -82.30
C ARG A 253 -88.24 -27.41 -82.87
N PRO A 254 -88.27 -26.68 -83.96
CA PRO A 254 -89.53 -26.36 -84.62
C PRO A 254 -90.09 -27.64 -85.29
N GLY A 255 -91.40 -27.82 -85.07
CA GLY A 255 -92.11 -28.94 -85.63
C GLY A 255 -92.04 -29.00 -87.12
N SER A 256 -91.71 -30.14 -87.69
CA SER A 256 -91.80 -30.44 -89.10
C SER A 256 -93.20 -30.41 -89.54
N ARG A 257 -93.61 -29.53 -90.45
CA ARG A 257 -94.83 -29.58 -91.26
C ARG A 257 -94.78 -30.80 -92.14
N ARG A 258 -95.81 -31.58 -92.06
CA ARG A 258 -96.18 -32.52 -93.10
C ARG A 258 -96.71 -31.75 -94.29
N PRO A 259 -96.36 -32.11 -95.49
CA PRO A 259 -97.16 -31.76 -96.66
C PRO A 259 -98.26 -32.88 -96.97
N ASP A 260 -99.45 -32.41 -97.11
CA ASP A 260 -100.55 -33.22 -97.70
C ASP A 260 -100.39 -33.35 -99.21
N ALA A 261 -100.87 -34.44 -99.69
CA ALA A 261 -101.54 -34.88 -100.87
C ALA A 261 -100.95 -36.16 -101.45
#